data_1582086dfc3d2c2dcecd4e90c9da5566
#
_entry.id   1582086dfc3d2c2dcecd4e90c9da5566
#
_cell.length_a   1.000
_cell.length_b   1.000
_cell.length_c   1.000
_cell.angle_alpha   90.00
_cell.angle_beta   90.00
_cell.angle_gamma   90.00
#
_symmetry.space_group_name_H-M   'P 1'
#
loop_
_entity.id
_entity.type
_entity.pdbx_description
1 polymer ?
#
loop_
_entity_poly.entity_id
_entity_poly.type
_entity_poly.pdbx_seq_one_letter_code
_entity_poly.pdbx_strand_id
1 'polypeptide(L)'
;DTLRGIGLHLCVDLNLHPRQDNPRLKDVDALLEGSTIVACMGDRLTLASFGMAMPIWPRLLAAVTTADEALLCVRQHKPDLLFVTEDLEQGYGISLVREVEEIHAPTRTLIFLRRENPLVVNEALEAGADGVMFISSIGSHRGDFFKALQRTRDGSVYYPDAIRAMARETSPQNRDAQLLLEDLSERELEVLRLLTAGQTNREISDELFVSAETVKSHVSAVIGKLGVRDRTQAAIFAIRHGGDLIPSAT
;
A
#
# COMPACT_ATOMS: atom_id res chain seq x y z
N ASP A 1 -11.98 -10.50 -26.06
CA ASP A 1 -12.53 -9.55 -27.06
C ASP A 1 -13.02 -8.22 -26.44
N THR A 2 -13.33 -8.18 -25.16
CA THR A 2 -13.86 -6.99 -24.49
C THR A 2 -12.80 -5.90 -24.23
N LEU A 3 -11.51 -6.24 -24.22
CA LEU A 3 -10.41 -5.33 -23.92
C LEU A 3 -9.84 -4.58 -25.15
N ARG A 4 -10.14 -5.04 -26.36
CA ARG A 4 -9.68 -4.39 -27.60
C ARG A 4 -10.35 -3.04 -27.90
N GLY A 5 -11.45 -2.73 -27.24
CA GLY A 5 -12.21 -1.50 -27.46
C GLY A 5 -11.77 -0.28 -26.64
N ILE A 6 -10.87 -0.46 -25.66
CA ILE A 6 -10.56 0.58 -24.65
C ILE A 6 -9.16 1.23 -24.89
N GLY A 7 -8.45 0.85 -25.97
CA GLY A 7 -7.12 1.43 -26.27
C GLY A 7 -6.04 1.06 -25.25
N LEU A 8 -6.19 -0.08 -24.58
CA LEU A 8 -5.24 -0.57 -23.56
C LEU A 8 -3.92 -0.95 -24.21
N HIS A 9 -2.86 -0.27 -23.81
CA HIS A 9 -1.47 -0.69 -24.07
C HIS A 9 -1.13 -1.88 -23.17
N LEU A 10 -1.45 -3.10 -23.60
CA LEU A 10 -0.97 -4.31 -22.96
C LEU A 10 0.42 -4.63 -23.50
N CYS A 11 1.45 -4.44 -22.70
CA CYS A 11 2.82 -4.84 -23.03
C CYS A 11 3.00 -6.36 -23.11
N VAL A 12 2.03 -7.15 -22.66
CA VAL A 12 2.09 -8.62 -22.58
C VAL A 12 0.83 -9.22 -23.14
N ASP A 13 0.99 -10.22 -24.04
CA ASP A 13 -0.14 -11.02 -24.53
C ASP A 13 -0.51 -12.09 -23.49
N LEU A 14 -1.73 -12.03 -22.97
CA LEU A 14 -2.15 -12.63 -21.72
C LEU A 14 -3.11 -13.81 -21.88
N ASN A 15 -2.94 -14.63 -22.89
CA ASN A 15 -3.72 -15.85 -23.08
C ASN A 15 -3.40 -16.98 -22.06
N LEU A 16 -2.69 -16.68 -20.97
CA LEU A 16 -2.33 -17.62 -19.93
C LEU A 16 -3.32 -17.53 -18.76
N HIS A 17 -4.22 -18.51 -18.65
CA HIS A 17 -5.17 -18.61 -17.53
C HIS A 17 -4.49 -19.18 -16.28
N PRO A 18 -4.65 -18.55 -15.08
CA PRO A 18 -4.21 -19.16 -13.83
C PRO A 18 -4.99 -20.47 -13.56
N ARG A 19 -4.35 -21.41 -12.87
CA ARG A 19 -5.01 -22.65 -12.44
C ARG A 19 -6.18 -22.32 -11.50
N GLN A 20 -7.40 -22.53 -11.95
CA GLN A 20 -8.65 -22.12 -11.28
C GLN A 20 -8.95 -22.84 -9.95
N ASP A 21 -8.15 -23.84 -9.55
CA ASP A 21 -8.46 -24.72 -8.41
C ASP A 21 -7.75 -24.34 -7.09
N ASN A 22 -7.02 -23.22 -7.04
CA ASN A 22 -6.40 -22.78 -5.79
C ASN A 22 -7.40 -21.98 -4.93
N PRO A 23 -7.80 -22.46 -3.74
CA PRO A 23 -8.76 -21.77 -2.87
C PRO A 23 -8.34 -20.33 -2.55
N ARG A 24 -7.04 -20.08 -2.34
CA ARG A 24 -6.49 -18.74 -2.04
C ARG A 24 -6.67 -17.77 -3.20
N LEU A 25 -6.66 -18.24 -4.45
CA LEU A 25 -6.91 -17.38 -5.60
C LEU A 25 -8.38 -16.96 -5.69
N LYS A 26 -9.30 -17.79 -5.22
CA LYS A 26 -10.73 -17.43 -5.12
C LYS A 26 -10.94 -16.32 -4.08
N ASP A 27 -10.21 -16.39 -2.97
CA ASP A 27 -10.27 -15.35 -1.93
C ASP A 27 -9.71 -14.01 -2.45
N VAL A 28 -8.62 -14.04 -3.23
CA VAL A 28 -8.07 -12.84 -3.89
C VAL A 28 -9.04 -12.31 -4.95
N ASP A 29 -9.69 -13.18 -5.72
CA ASP A 29 -10.67 -12.79 -6.73
C ASP A 29 -11.88 -12.09 -6.10
N ALA A 30 -12.43 -12.66 -5.04
CA ALA A 30 -13.52 -12.06 -4.28
C ALA A 30 -13.10 -10.71 -3.63
N LEU A 31 -11.87 -10.67 -3.12
CA LEU A 31 -11.32 -9.46 -2.51
C LEU A 31 -11.19 -8.30 -3.52
N LEU A 32 -10.85 -8.59 -4.77
CA LEU A 32 -10.68 -7.60 -5.83
C LEU A 32 -11.98 -7.31 -6.61
N GLU A 33 -13.11 -7.90 -6.23
CA GLU A 33 -14.37 -7.68 -6.93
C GLU A 33 -14.73 -6.19 -6.97
N GLY A 34 -15.05 -5.70 -8.16
CA GLY A 34 -15.38 -4.30 -8.40
C GLY A 34 -14.21 -3.32 -8.45
N SER A 35 -12.98 -3.77 -8.18
CA SER A 35 -11.79 -2.91 -8.22
C SER A 35 -11.20 -2.81 -9.63
N THR A 36 -10.66 -1.66 -9.96
CA THR A 36 -9.87 -1.39 -11.18
C THR A 36 -8.38 -1.30 -10.84
N ILE A 37 -7.52 -1.92 -11.66
CA ILE A 37 -6.12 -2.13 -11.33
C ILE A 37 -5.21 -1.66 -12.45
N VAL A 38 -4.10 -1.00 -12.09
CA VAL A 38 -2.92 -0.82 -12.92
C VAL A 38 -1.78 -1.65 -12.33
N ALA A 39 -1.07 -2.41 -13.16
CA ALA A 39 0.15 -3.12 -12.78
C ALA A 39 1.34 -2.55 -13.56
N CYS A 40 2.33 -2.03 -12.85
CA CYS A 40 3.57 -1.50 -13.41
C CYS A 40 4.75 -2.29 -12.81
N MET A 41 5.37 -3.15 -13.61
CA MET A 41 6.42 -4.07 -13.15
C MET A 41 7.74 -3.83 -13.88
N GLY A 42 8.86 -4.22 -13.26
CA GLY A 42 10.21 -3.96 -13.75
C GLY A 42 10.52 -4.53 -15.13
N ASP A 43 9.84 -5.59 -15.54
CA ASP A 43 9.99 -6.21 -16.84
C ASP A 43 8.76 -7.05 -17.22
N ARG A 44 8.69 -7.43 -18.50
CA ARG A 44 7.55 -8.19 -19.05
C ARG A 44 7.41 -9.59 -18.44
N LEU A 45 8.52 -10.22 -18.05
CA LEU A 45 8.47 -11.55 -17.43
C LEU A 45 7.88 -11.48 -16.03
N THR A 46 8.31 -10.49 -15.24
CA THR A 46 7.75 -10.20 -13.92
C THR A 46 6.25 -9.91 -14.01
N LEU A 47 5.85 -9.08 -14.97
CA LEU A 47 4.46 -8.71 -15.21
C LEU A 47 3.61 -9.94 -15.61
N ALA A 48 4.10 -10.78 -16.52
CA ALA A 48 3.43 -12.01 -16.93
C ALA A 48 3.33 -12.99 -15.75
N SER A 49 4.42 -13.18 -15.00
CA SER A 49 4.46 -14.09 -13.85
C SER A 49 3.49 -13.64 -12.74
N PHE A 50 3.44 -12.35 -12.45
CA PHE A 50 2.51 -11.78 -11.48
C PHE A 50 1.06 -12.02 -11.90
N GLY A 51 0.75 -11.77 -13.15
CA GLY A 51 -0.58 -12.03 -13.69
C GLY A 51 -0.96 -13.50 -13.71
N MET A 52 -0.04 -14.40 -13.98
CA MET A 52 -0.29 -15.85 -13.88
C MET A 52 -0.53 -16.30 -12.44
N ALA A 53 0.12 -15.65 -11.49
CA ALA A 53 0.01 -15.96 -10.06
C ALA A 53 -1.25 -15.37 -9.42
N MET A 54 -1.82 -14.30 -9.97
CA MET A 54 -2.91 -13.52 -9.38
C MET A 54 -4.11 -13.37 -10.31
N PRO A 55 -5.37 -13.50 -9.83
CA PRO A 55 -6.58 -13.37 -10.65
C PRO A 55 -6.93 -11.89 -10.91
N ILE A 56 -5.95 -11.11 -11.34
CA ILE A 56 -6.12 -9.64 -11.54
C ILE A 56 -6.58 -9.28 -12.96
N TRP A 57 -6.44 -10.19 -13.93
CA TRP A 57 -6.65 -9.93 -15.35
C TRP A 57 -7.99 -9.29 -15.73
N PRO A 58 -9.13 -9.74 -15.18
CA PRO A 58 -10.42 -9.14 -15.53
C PRO A 58 -10.56 -7.69 -15.09
N ARG A 59 -9.64 -7.21 -14.23
CA ARG A 59 -9.70 -5.91 -13.56
C ARG A 59 -8.59 -4.96 -13.98
N LEU A 60 -7.65 -5.47 -14.80
CA LEU A 60 -6.53 -4.64 -15.28
C LEU A 60 -7.00 -3.62 -16.29
N LEU A 61 -6.74 -2.35 -15.98
CA LEU A 61 -6.84 -1.24 -16.92
C LEU A 61 -5.57 -1.11 -17.75
N ALA A 62 -4.40 -1.39 -17.14
CA ALA A 62 -3.12 -1.44 -17.82
C ALA A 62 -2.17 -2.41 -17.13
N ALA A 63 -1.30 -3.03 -17.96
CA ALA A 63 -0.17 -3.85 -17.55
C ALA A 63 1.05 -3.34 -18.31
N VAL A 64 1.88 -2.55 -17.63
CA VAL A 64 2.95 -1.74 -18.22
C VAL A 64 4.27 -1.95 -17.50
N THR A 65 5.37 -1.49 -18.10
CA THR A 65 6.72 -1.63 -17.53
C THR A 65 7.42 -0.29 -17.32
N THR A 66 6.78 0.81 -17.72
CA THR A 66 7.34 2.16 -17.60
C THR A 66 6.47 3.06 -16.71
N ALA A 67 7.11 3.99 -16.01
CA ALA A 67 6.42 4.95 -15.15
C ALA A 67 5.47 5.86 -15.95
N ASP A 68 5.90 6.35 -17.12
CA ASP A 68 5.11 7.27 -17.96
C ASP A 68 3.80 6.61 -18.43
N GLU A 69 3.83 5.34 -18.85
CA GLU A 69 2.62 4.61 -19.25
C GLU A 69 1.67 4.43 -18.06
N ALA A 70 2.21 4.11 -16.86
CA ALA A 70 1.40 3.98 -15.65
C ALA A 70 0.75 5.30 -15.26
N LEU A 71 1.49 6.41 -15.27
CA LEU A 71 0.97 7.76 -14.96
C LEU A 71 -0.11 8.20 -15.96
N LEU A 72 0.08 7.92 -17.25
CA LEU A 72 -0.91 8.20 -18.27
C LEU A 72 -2.23 7.46 -17.95
N CYS A 73 -2.12 6.18 -17.59
CA CYS A 73 -3.27 5.37 -17.24
C CYS A 73 -3.97 5.87 -15.97
N VAL A 74 -3.21 6.22 -14.92
CA VAL A 74 -3.77 6.77 -13.66
C VAL A 74 -4.52 8.07 -13.93
N ARG A 75 -3.97 8.98 -14.73
CA ARG A 75 -4.62 10.26 -15.08
C ARG A 75 -5.93 10.06 -15.84
N GLN A 76 -5.96 9.10 -16.76
CA GLN A 76 -7.12 8.86 -17.63
C GLN A 76 -8.24 8.05 -16.94
N HIS A 77 -7.87 7.04 -16.16
CA HIS A 77 -8.82 6.03 -15.70
C HIS A 77 -9.01 6.02 -14.18
N LYS A 78 -8.13 6.69 -13.40
CA LYS A 78 -8.23 6.80 -11.94
C LYS A 78 -8.47 5.43 -11.28
N PRO A 79 -7.53 4.47 -11.42
CA PRO A 79 -7.68 3.13 -10.89
C PRO A 79 -7.81 3.13 -9.36
N ASP A 80 -8.46 2.10 -8.83
CA ASP A 80 -8.54 1.91 -7.38
C ASP A 80 -7.20 1.45 -6.79
N LEU A 81 -6.45 0.61 -7.54
CA LEU A 81 -5.20 0.02 -7.09
C LEU A 81 -4.08 0.17 -8.14
N LEU A 82 -2.89 0.49 -7.65
CA LEU A 82 -1.63 0.41 -8.40
C LEU A 82 -0.72 -0.63 -7.74
N PHE A 83 -0.38 -1.69 -8.49
CA PHE A 83 0.71 -2.59 -8.13
C PHE A 83 1.97 -2.15 -8.85
N VAL A 84 3.04 -1.95 -8.11
CA VAL A 84 4.29 -1.43 -8.68
C VAL A 84 5.50 -2.14 -8.08
N THR A 85 6.51 -2.46 -8.90
CA THR A 85 7.82 -2.89 -8.41
C THR A 85 8.76 -1.71 -8.25
N GLU A 86 9.74 -1.84 -7.37
CA GLU A 86 10.77 -0.83 -7.12
C GLU A 86 11.48 -0.39 -8.41
N ASP A 87 12.05 -1.37 -9.13
CA ASP A 87 12.70 -1.13 -10.43
C ASP A 87 11.67 -1.22 -11.55
N LEU A 88 11.74 -0.32 -12.52
CA LEU A 88 10.95 -0.31 -13.76
C LEU A 88 11.87 -0.38 -14.97
N GLU A 89 11.34 -0.77 -16.13
CA GLU A 89 12.09 -0.75 -17.40
C GLU A 89 12.53 0.67 -17.74
N GLN A 90 11.65 1.65 -17.49
CA GLN A 90 11.96 3.08 -17.53
C GLN A 90 11.28 3.79 -16.37
N GLY A 91 12.06 4.54 -15.59
CA GLY A 91 11.61 5.20 -14.39
C GLY A 91 11.95 4.42 -13.11
N TYR A 92 11.37 4.84 -12.00
CA TYR A 92 11.59 4.29 -10.68
C TYR A 92 10.27 4.17 -9.93
N GLY A 93 9.96 2.97 -9.45
CA GLY A 93 8.65 2.66 -8.89
C GLY A 93 8.28 3.51 -7.67
N ILE A 94 9.25 3.84 -6.82
CA ILE A 94 9.00 4.70 -5.66
C ILE A 94 8.65 6.14 -6.09
N SER A 95 9.32 6.67 -7.11
CA SER A 95 8.94 7.98 -7.68
C SER A 95 7.55 7.95 -8.28
N LEU A 96 7.20 6.86 -8.98
CA LEU A 96 5.86 6.66 -9.51
C LEU A 96 4.79 6.69 -8.41
N VAL A 97 5.03 6.04 -7.26
CA VAL A 97 4.10 6.09 -6.11
C VAL A 97 3.88 7.52 -5.66
N ARG A 98 4.95 8.31 -5.50
CA ARG A 98 4.86 9.72 -5.09
C ARG A 98 4.05 10.56 -6.07
N GLU A 99 4.30 10.39 -7.38
CA GLU A 99 3.58 11.12 -8.42
C GLU A 99 2.09 10.72 -8.48
N VAL A 100 1.78 9.45 -8.28
CA VAL A 100 0.39 8.96 -8.24
C VAL A 100 -0.35 9.55 -7.05
N GLU A 101 0.29 9.62 -5.89
CA GLU A 101 -0.28 10.26 -4.70
C GLU A 101 -0.62 11.74 -4.94
N GLU A 102 0.23 12.46 -5.68
CA GLU A 102 -0.02 13.86 -6.04
C GLU A 102 -1.14 14.04 -7.10
N ILE A 103 -1.24 13.11 -8.05
CA ILE A 103 -2.20 13.19 -9.16
C ILE A 103 -3.59 12.70 -8.73
N HIS A 104 -3.65 11.60 -8.00
CA HIS A 104 -4.90 10.95 -7.62
C HIS A 104 -4.74 10.18 -6.30
N ALA A 105 -4.71 10.86 -5.18
CA ALA A 105 -4.60 10.29 -3.84
C ALA A 105 -5.58 9.14 -3.51
N PRO A 106 -6.79 9.01 -4.10
CA PRO A 106 -7.64 7.84 -3.90
C PRO A 106 -7.09 6.53 -4.48
N THR A 107 -6.18 6.57 -5.47
CA THR A 107 -5.52 5.35 -5.97
C THR A 107 -4.63 4.77 -4.87
N ARG A 108 -4.95 3.56 -4.41
CA ARG A 108 -4.14 2.87 -3.40
C ARG A 108 -2.94 2.19 -4.02
N THR A 109 -1.78 2.31 -3.38
CA THR A 109 -0.52 1.82 -3.92
C THR A 109 0.03 0.67 -3.09
N LEU A 110 0.41 -0.42 -3.76
CA LEU A 110 1.12 -1.55 -3.17
C LEU A 110 2.44 -1.74 -3.92
N ILE A 111 3.54 -1.38 -3.24
CA ILE A 111 4.88 -1.47 -3.81
C ILE A 111 5.62 -2.73 -3.37
N PHE A 112 6.31 -3.35 -4.33
CA PHE A 112 7.14 -4.53 -4.13
C PHE A 112 8.61 -4.15 -4.25
N LEU A 113 9.32 -4.16 -3.13
CA LEU A 113 10.73 -3.81 -3.05
C LEU A 113 11.61 -5.02 -3.34
N ARG A 114 12.64 -4.81 -4.15
CA ARG A 114 13.68 -5.81 -4.43
C ARG A 114 14.80 -5.73 -3.40
N ARG A 115 15.17 -4.50 -3.04
CA ARG A 115 16.26 -4.24 -2.10
C ARG A 115 15.74 -4.21 -0.67
N GLU A 116 16.22 -5.16 0.13
CA GLU A 116 15.85 -5.29 1.54
C GLU A 116 16.80 -4.46 2.42
N ASN A 117 16.72 -3.14 2.28
CA ASN A 117 17.51 -2.24 3.10
C ASN A 117 16.68 -1.05 3.63
N PRO A 118 17.08 -0.50 4.79
CA PRO A 118 16.32 0.53 5.47
C PRO A 118 16.14 1.83 4.67
N LEU A 119 17.10 2.20 3.81
CA LEU A 119 17.00 3.44 3.02
C LEU A 119 15.87 3.36 1.99
N VAL A 120 15.80 2.23 1.25
CA VAL A 120 14.74 2.01 0.24
C VAL A 120 13.37 1.87 0.89
N VAL A 121 13.32 1.22 2.05
CA VAL A 121 12.07 1.12 2.84
C VAL A 121 11.58 2.51 3.22
N ASN A 122 12.44 3.35 3.79
CA ASN A 122 12.04 4.71 4.16
C ASN A 122 11.65 5.56 2.95
N GLU A 123 12.35 5.43 1.82
CA GLU A 123 12.01 6.12 0.58
C GLU A 123 10.60 5.75 0.09
N ALA A 124 10.24 4.45 0.14
CA ALA A 124 8.90 3.98 -0.23
C ALA A 124 7.81 4.49 0.72
N LEU A 125 8.08 4.51 2.03
CA LEU A 125 7.19 5.08 3.02
C LEU A 125 7.01 6.59 2.81
N GLU A 126 8.10 7.34 2.61
CA GLU A 126 8.06 8.79 2.34
C GLU A 126 7.32 9.14 1.04
N ALA A 127 7.33 8.24 0.06
CA ALA A 127 6.53 8.37 -1.15
C ALA A 127 5.02 8.22 -0.91
N GLY A 128 4.61 7.71 0.25
CA GLY A 128 3.20 7.55 0.62
C GLY A 128 2.58 6.21 0.23
N ALA A 129 3.39 5.17 0.00
CA ALA A 129 2.87 3.85 -0.33
C ALA A 129 1.94 3.30 0.77
N ASP A 130 0.72 2.89 0.41
CA ASP A 130 -0.25 2.31 1.35
C ASP A 130 0.16 0.90 1.80
N GLY A 131 0.81 0.15 0.93
CA GLY A 131 1.39 -1.14 1.26
C GLY A 131 2.81 -1.28 0.74
N VAL A 132 3.71 -1.80 1.57
CA VAL A 132 5.11 -2.07 1.22
C VAL A 132 5.43 -3.52 1.52
N MET A 133 5.97 -4.24 0.55
CA MET A 133 6.37 -5.64 0.68
C MET A 133 7.70 -5.89 -0.01
N PHE A 134 8.45 -6.89 0.45
CA PHE A 134 9.58 -7.40 -0.31
C PHE A 134 9.13 -8.45 -1.34
N ILE A 135 9.74 -8.43 -2.53
CA ILE A 135 9.49 -9.44 -3.57
C ILE A 135 9.76 -10.84 -3.02
N SER A 136 10.79 -11.02 -2.18
CA SER A 136 11.15 -12.28 -1.53
C SER A 136 10.04 -12.84 -0.61
N SER A 137 9.15 -11.98 -0.11
CA SER A 137 8.04 -12.40 0.75
C SER A 137 6.81 -12.87 -0.05
N ILE A 138 6.76 -12.60 -1.36
CA ILE A 138 5.66 -13.04 -2.22
C ILE A 138 5.71 -14.56 -2.35
N GLY A 139 4.57 -15.20 -2.07
CA GLY A 139 4.48 -16.67 -2.09
C GLY A 139 5.01 -17.35 -0.82
N SER A 140 5.52 -16.60 0.17
CA SER A 140 5.74 -17.13 1.50
C SER A 140 4.41 -17.60 2.10
N HIS A 141 4.42 -18.68 2.88
CA HIS A 141 3.21 -19.26 3.50
C HIS A 141 2.54 -18.33 4.54
N ARG A 142 3.10 -17.14 4.78
CA ARG A 142 2.65 -16.17 5.80
C ARG A 142 1.37 -15.41 5.41
N GLY A 143 0.93 -15.48 4.16
CA GLY A 143 -0.28 -14.81 3.71
C GLY A 143 -0.18 -13.28 3.64
N ASP A 144 1.05 -12.75 3.64
CA ASP A 144 1.30 -11.31 3.71
C ASP A 144 0.72 -10.55 2.50
N PHE A 145 0.78 -11.14 1.31
CA PHE A 145 0.19 -10.51 0.13
C PHE A 145 -1.33 -10.35 0.25
N PHE A 146 -2.03 -11.38 0.75
CA PHE A 146 -3.49 -11.32 0.93
C PHE A 146 -3.86 -10.23 1.96
N LYS A 147 -3.14 -10.17 3.08
CA LYS A 147 -3.33 -9.14 4.11
C LYS A 147 -3.05 -7.74 3.56
N ALA A 148 -1.94 -7.58 2.81
CA ALA A 148 -1.60 -6.33 2.18
C ALA A 148 -2.71 -5.83 1.26
N LEU A 149 -3.19 -6.72 0.38
CA LEU A 149 -4.26 -6.42 -0.54
C LEU A 149 -5.55 -6.03 0.17
N GLN A 150 -5.95 -6.80 1.18
CA GLN A 150 -7.14 -6.52 1.99
C GLN A 150 -7.05 -5.16 2.67
N ARG A 151 -5.96 -4.90 3.38
CA ARG A 151 -5.75 -3.64 4.12
C ARG A 151 -5.72 -2.44 3.18
N THR A 152 -4.97 -2.55 2.09
CA THR A 152 -4.87 -1.47 1.10
C THR A 152 -6.23 -1.17 0.46
N ARG A 153 -6.98 -2.20 0.06
CA ARG A 153 -8.33 -2.01 -0.48
C ARG A 153 -9.28 -1.34 0.51
N ASP A 154 -9.22 -1.73 1.78
CA ASP A 154 -10.09 -1.21 2.84
C ASP A 154 -9.67 0.22 3.28
N GLY A 155 -8.74 0.86 2.56
CA GLY A 155 -8.26 2.22 2.83
C GLY A 155 -7.36 2.30 4.06
N SER A 156 -6.74 1.19 4.44
CA SER A 156 -5.77 1.10 5.51
C SER A 156 -4.36 0.83 4.97
N VAL A 157 -3.38 0.79 5.84
CA VAL A 157 -1.99 0.54 5.46
C VAL A 157 -1.56 -0.88 5.81
N TYR A 158 -0.55 -1.39 5.07
CA TYR A 158 0.06 -2.67 5.40
C TYR A 158 1.58 -2.60 5.32
N TYR A 159 2.21 -2.70 6.48
CA TYR A 159 3.66 -2.71 6.63
C TYR A 159 4.05 -3.90 7.52
N PRO A 160 4.59 -5.00 6.93
CA PRO A 160 5.10 -6.15 7.68
C PRO A 160 6.14 -5.75 8.74
N ASP A 161 6.33 -6.58 9.76
CA ASP A 161 7.25 -6.29 10.86
C ASP A 161 8.68 -5.98 10.38
N ALA A 162 9.15 -6.69 9.36
CA ALA A 162 10.46 -6.42 8.75
C ALA A 162 10.55 -4.99 8.18
N ILE A 163 9.49 -4.51 7.51
CA ILE A 163 9.40 -3.14 6.99
C ILE A 163 9.40 -2.14 8.15
N ARG A 164 8.58 -2.38 9.18
CA ARG A 164 8.50 -1.50 10.35
C ARG A 164 9.81 -1.42 11.12
N ALA A 165 10.50 -2.54 11.28
CA ALA A 165 11.81 -2.58 11.93
C ALA A 165 12.85 -1.75 11.15
N MET A 166 12.96 -1.95 9.84
CA MET A 166 13.88 -1.19 8.99
C MET A 166 13.56 0.31 8.95
N ALA A 167 12.28 0.66 8.97
CA ALA A 167 11.86 2.07 9.01
C ALA A 167 12.36 2.80 10.27
N ARG A 168 12.42 2.09 11.40
CA ARG A 168 12.92 2.63 12.68
C ARG A 168 14.43 2.79 12.71
N GLU A 169 15.17 1.85 12.11
CA GLU A 169 16.64 1.83 12.16
C GLU A 169 17.30 3.10 11.58
N THR A 170 16.71 3.68 10.56
CA THR A 170 17.27 4.83 9.84
C THR A 170 16.59 6.16 10.18
N SER A 171 15.54 6.12 11.00
CA SER A 171 14.89 7.37 11.43
C SER A 171 15.75 8.05 12.50
N PRO A 172 16.31 9.23 12.23
CA PRO A 172 17.01 9.98 13.27
C PRO A 172 16.02 10.25 14.41
N GLN A 173 16.50 10.16 15.65
CA GLN A 173 15.72 10.64 16.79
C GLN A 173 15.42 12.13 16.59
N ASN A 174 14.23 12.40 16.11
CA ASN A 174 13.78 13.76 15.86
C ASN A 174 12.99 14.25 17.08
N ARG A 175 13.61 15.17 17.84
CA ARG A 175 13.01 15.74 19.06
C ARG A 175 11.68 16.43 18.76
N ASP A 176 11.56 17.09 17.61
CA ASP A 176 10.34 17.78 17.22
C ASP A 176 9.21 16.77 16.93
N ALA A 177 9.54 15.66 16.29
CA ALA A 177 8.58 14.56 16.07
C ALA A 177 8.12 13.94 17.39
N GLN A 178 9.01 13.82 18.37
CA GLN A 178 8.68 13.30 19.69
C GLN A 178 7.73 14.24 20.45
N LEU A 179 7.96 15.55 20.39
CA LEU A 179 7.08 16.56 20.98
C LEU A 179 5.66 16.51 20.38
N LEU A 180 5.54 16.29 19.05
CA LEU A 180 4.25 16.15 18.39
C LEU A 180 3.50 14.89 18.86
N LEU A 181 4.20 13.79 19.13
CA LEU A 181 3.59 12.58 19.69
C LEU A 181 3.17 12.76 21.16
N GLU A 182 3.95 13.51 21.94
CA GLU A 182 3.64 13.84 23.33
C GLU A 182 2.43 14.78 23.46
N ASP A 183 2.11 15.58 22.43
CA ASP A 183 0.92 16.45 22.38
C ASP A 183 -0.39 15.69 22.11
N LEU A 184 -0.29 14.41 21.75
CA LEU A 184 -1.47 13.56 21.58
C LEU A 184 -2.05 13.15 22.94
N SER A 185 -3.37 13.22 23.08
CA SER A 185 -4.06 12.63 24.21
C SER A 185 -3.90 11.10 24.22
N GLU A 186 -4.09 10.48 25.37
CA GLU A 186 -4.04 9.00 25.51
C GLU A 186 -4.92 8.32 24.47
N ARG A 187 -6.12 8.85 24.21
CA ARG A 187 -7.05 8.30 23.24
C ARG A 187 -6.59 8.45 21.79
N GLU A 188 -6.02 9.57 21.45
CA GLU A 188 -5.43 9.80 20.13
C GLU A 188 -4.21 8.91 19.91
N LEU A 189 -3.41 8.66 20.93
CA LEU A 189 -2.27 7.77 20.89
C LEU A 189 -2.71 6.30 20.72
N GLU A 190 -3.78 5.86 21.39
CA GLU A 190 -4.38 4.55 21.16
C GLU A 190 -4.85 4.39 19.71
N VAL A 191 -5.59 5.36 19.19
CA VAL A 191 -6.03 5.36 17.79
C VAL A 191 -4.84 5.31 16.84
N LEU A 192 -3.79 6.10 17.07
CA LEU A 192 -2.58 6.11 16.25
C LEU A 192 -1.87 4.74 16.26
N ARG A 193 -1.79 4.06 17.40
CA ARG A 193 -1.26 2.68 17.50
C ARG A 193 -2.03 1.71 16.60
N LEU A 194 -3.35 1.79 16.61
CA LEU A 194 -4.21 0.92 15.81
C LEU A 194 -4.12 1.25 14.31
N LEU A 195 -3.90 2.53 13.97
CA LEU A 195 -3.56 2.93 12.59
C LEU A 195 -2.26 2.28 12.11
N THR A 196 -1.21 2.23 12.94
CA THR A 196 0.06 1.57 12.56
C THR A 196 -0.07 0.06 12.42
N ALA A 197 -1.03 -0.55 13.11
CA ALA A 197 -1.40 -1.95 12.93
C ALA A 197 -2.24 -2.22 11.67
N GLY A 198 -2.57 -1.16 10.92
CA GLY A 198 -3.35 -1.25 9.69
C GLY A 198 -4.84 -1.48 9.94
N GLN A 199 -5.38 -1.08 11.09
CA GLN A 199 -6.80 -1.23 11.37
C GLN A 199 -7.65 -0.16 10.67
N THR A 200 -8.81 -0.56 10.19
CA THR A 200 -9.85 0.34 9.67
C THR A 200 -10.56 1.07 10.81
N ASN A 201 -11.28 2.15 10.51
CA ASN A 201 -12.07 2.87 11.52
C ASN A 201 -13.10 1.97 12.21
N ARG A 202 -13.64 0.98 11.50
CA ARG A 202 -14.58 0.00 12.05
C ARG A 202 -13.90 -0.92 13.06
N GLU A 203 -12.75 -1.50 12.70
CA GLU A 203 -11.98 -2.35 13.60
C GLU A 203 -11.55 -1.58 14.86
N ILE A 204 -11.08 -0.32 14.69
CA ILE A 204 -10.73 0.58 15.80
C ILE A 204 -11.95 0.87 16.67
N SER A 205 -13.13 1.09 16.08
CA SER A 205 -14.36 1.36 16.82
C SER A 205 -14.80 0.17 17.67
N ASP A 206 -14.65 -1.04 17.11
CA ASP A 206 -14.97 -2.30 17.81
C ASP A 206 -13.99 -2.54 18.98
N GLU A 207 -12.68 -2.31 18.76
CA GLU A 207 -11.65 -2.52 19.77
C GLU A 207 -11.72 -1.49 20.90
N LEU A 208 -12.00 -0.23 20.57
CA LEU A 208 -12.05 0.86 21.53
C LEU A 208 -13.45 1.10 22.14
N PHE A 209 -14.45 0.31 21.75
CA PHE A 209 -15.83 0.42 22.21
C PHE A 209 -16.45 1.81 22.02
N VAL A 210 -16.21 2.43 20.86
CA VAL A 210 -16.76 3.75 20.47
C VAL A 210 -17.42 3.67 19.11
N SER A 211 -18.09 4.74 18.66
CA SER A 211 -18.64 4.80 17.30
C SER A 211 -17.55 5.01 16.24
N ALA A 212 -17.78 4.52 15.03
CA ALA A 212 -16.87 4.78 13.89
C ALA A 212 -16.72 6.28 13.60
N GLU A 213 -17.74 7.10 13.86
CA GLU A 213 -17.68 8.55 13.72
C GLU A 213 -16.75 9.18 14.78
N THR A 214 -16.77 8.64 16.01
CA THR A 214 -15.83 9.04 17.08
C THR A 214 -14.39 8.72 16.66
N VAL A 215 -14.14 7.53 16.09
CA VAL A 215 -12.82 7.15 15.58
C VAL A 215 -12.38 8.10 14.47
N LYS A 216 -13.26 8.42 13.52
CA LYS A 216 -12.97 9.38 12.43
C LYS A 216 -12.56 10.75 12.98
N SER A 217 -13.23 11.22 14.04
CA SER A 217 -12.88 12.48 14.70
C SER A 217 -11.49 12.41 15.34
N HIS A 218 -11.16 11.32 16.04
CA HIS A 218 -9.81 11.12 16.60
C HIS A 218 -8.74 11.03 15.50
N VAL A 219 -9.00 10.30 14.41
CA VAL A 219 -8.07 10.23 13.27
C VAL A 219 -7.82 11.62 12.69
N SER A 220 -8.86 12.42 12.51
CA SER A 220 -8.73 13.81 12.02
C SER A 220 -7.91 14.68 12.98
N ALA A 221 -8.12 14.53 14.28
CA ALA A 221 -7.34 15.25 15.31
C ALA A 221 -5.87 14.85 15.30
N VAL A 222 -5.57 13.54 15.19
CA VAL A 222 -4.20 13.02 15.07
C VAL A 222 -3.50 13.59 13.82
N ILE A 223 -4.16 13.53 12.65
CA ILE A 223 -3.64 14.08 11.39
C ILE A 223 -3.30 15.57 11.55
N GLY A 224 -4.21 16.35 12.16
CA GLY A 224 -4.02 17.77 12.40
C GLY A 224 -2.86 18.08 13.34
N LYS A 225 -2.76 17.35 14.47
CA LYS A 225 -1.69 17.56 15.47
C LYS A 225 -0.31 17.14 14.94
N LEU A 226 -0.23 16.06 14.20
CA LEU A 226 1.02 15.61 13.58
C LEU A 226 1.41 16.45 12.35
N GLY A 227 0.52 17.29 11.83
CA GLY A 227 0.78 18.11 10.64
C GLY A 227 0.97 17.29 9.35
N VAL A 228 0.36 16.11 9.27
CA VAL A 228 0.46 15.20 8.13
C VAL A 228 -0.77 15.29 7.23
N ARG A 229 -0.70 14.77 5.98
CA ARG A 229 -1.77 14.92 4.99
C ARG A 229 -2.97 14.01 5.24
N ASP A 230 -2.71 12.78 5.65
CA ASP A 230 -3.70 11.72 5.72
C ASP A 230 -3.34 10.65 6.76
N ARG A 231 -4.19 9.63 6.89
CA ARG A 231 -3.99 8.53 7.84
C ARG A 231 -2.80 7.64 7.52
N THR A 232 -2.46 7.49 6.22
CA THR A 232 -1.28 6.75 5.78
C THR A 232 -0.02 7.44 6.29
N GLN A 233 0.09 8.75 6.10
CA GLN A 233 1.19 9.56 6.59
C GLN A 233 1.25 9.59 8.14
N ALA A 234 0.11 9.59 8.83
CA ALA A 234 0.08 9.48 10.29
C ALA A 234 0.65 8.15 10.77
N ALA A 235 0.28 7.03 10.12
CA ALA A 235 0.82 5.71 10.44
C ALA A 235 2.34 5.64 10.17
N ILE A 236 2.80 6.16 9.03
CA ILE A 236 4.22 6.22 8.66
C ILE A 236 5.00 7.05 9.69
N PHE A 237 4.50 8.24 10.04
CA PHE A 237 5.11 9.12 11.04
C PHE A 237 5.31 8.38 12.37
N ALA A 238 4.28 7.68 12.82
CA ALA A 238 4.30 6.94 14.07
C ALA A 238 5.24 5.72 14.02
N ILE A 239 5.31 5.00 12.90
CA ILE A 239 6.25 3.88 12.70
C ILE A 239 7.69 4.37 12.80
N ARG A 240 8.01 5.52 12.21
CA ARG A 240 9.37 6.07 12.14
C ARG A 240 9.80 6.74 13.44
N HIS A 241 8.90 7.38 14.14
CA HIS A 241 9.24 8.27 15.26
C HIS A 241 8.64 7.86 16.61
N GLY A 242 7.68 6.90 16.60
CA GLY A 242 6.91 6.53 17.80
C GLY A 242 7.71 5.78 18.88
N GLY A 243 8.86 5.16 18.53
CA GLY A 243 9.71 4.47 19.50
C GLY A 243 8.91 3.58 20.45
N ASP A 244 9.14 3.75 21.76
CA ASP A 244 8.45 2.99 22.83
C ASP A 244 7.00 3.43 23.04
N LEU A 245 6.61 4.63 22.59
CA LEU A 245 5.23 5.11 22.66
C LEU A 245 4.28 4.31 21.77
N ILE A 246 4.83 3.72 20.70
CA ILE A 246 4.07 2.89 19.74
C ILE A 246 4.78 1.56 19.57
N PRO A 247 4.63 0.62 20.52
CA PRO A 247 5.23 -0.70 20.43
C PRO A 247 4.71 -1.44 19.18
N SER A 248 5.54 -2.33 18.66
CA SER A 248 5.12 -3.23 17.57
C SER A 248 3.89 -4.00 18.02
N ALA A 249 2.84 -4.02 17.21
CA ALA A 249 1.71 -4.89 17.46
C ALA A 249 2.23 -6.35 17.49
N THR A 250 2.02 -7.01 18.61
CA THR A 250 2.35 -8.43 18.82
C THR A 250 1.43 -9.33 18.02
#